data_63a4365b481a89a968d9c5119f43aab2
#
_entry.id   63a4365b481a89a968d9c5119f43aab2
#
_cell.length_a   1.000
_cell.length_b   1.000
_cell.length_c   1.000
_cell.angle_alpha   90.00
_cell.angle_beta   90.00
_cell.angle_gamma   90.00
#
_symmetry.space_group_name_H-M   'P 1'
#
loop_
_entity.id
_entity.type
_entity.pdbx_description
1 polymer ?
#
loop_
_entity_poly.entity_id
_entity_poly.type
_entity_poly.pdbx_seq_one_letter_code
_entity_poly.pdbx_strand_id
1 'polypeptide(L)'
;LVTEDLVEETIACVDDVFGKSGEWTTRLIREDLLEVVARVSSRVFLGAELCRNRRWLEIAKTFTVDTFTLSFLMRMAPAVLRPFTYLVLPHSARLRKSVRDARKLIMPEVQRRKAVVDAARAAGEKPPKVADTIGWMYDIAKGRDHDLVAGQLSLTMAAIHTTTESACRALLDLCEYPEVMQQLREEIIDVVGREGWAKTTLYKLKLMDSFLKESQRFTPLAISKWIGLP
;
A
#
# COMPACT_ATOMS: atom_id res chain seq x y z
N LEU A 1 -16.70 4.25 -5.80
CA LEU A 1 -16.22 5.24 -4.84
C LEU A 1 -14.70 5.15 -4.64
N VAL A 2 -14.14 4.01 -4.25
CA VAL A 2 -12.67 3.87 -4.05
C VAL A 2 -11.93 3.75 -5.39
N THR A 3 -12.56 3.18 -6.42
CA THR A 3 -11.92 2.96 -7.72
C THR A 3 -11.60 4.26 -8.44
N GLU A 4 -12.50 5.24 -8.40
CA GLU A 4 -12.28 6.56 -8.99
C GLU A 4 -11.11 7.29 -8.31
N ASP A 5 -11.10 7.30 -6.98
CA ASP A 5 -10.01 7.87 -6.17
C ASP A 5 -8.64 7.22 -6.48
N LEU A 6 -8.63 5.88 -6.65
CA LEU A 6 -7.43 5.13 -7.02
C LEU A 6 -6.94 5.48 -8.43
N VAL A 7 -7.85 5.56 -9.40
CA VAL A 7 -7.52 5.91 -10.77
C VAL A 7 -6.94 7.32 -10.84
N GLU A 8 -7.60 8.30 -10.21
CA GLU A 8 -7.13 9.69 -10.16
C GLU A 8 -5.73 9.77 -9.56
N GLU A 9 -5.52 9.16 -8.39
CA GLU A 9 -4.22 9.21 -7.72
C GLU A 9 -3.15 8.43 -8.49
N THR A 10 -3.51 7.32 -9.16
CA THR A 10 -2.58 6.55 -9.99
C THR A 10 -2.10 7.38 -11.18
N ILE A 11 -3.02 8.04 -11.92
CA ILE A 11 -2.67 8.89 -13.05
C ILE A 11 -1.74 10.02 -12.58
N ALA A 12 -2.12 10.74 -11.53
CA ALA A 12 -1.31 11.84 -11.00
C ALA A 12 0.07 11.37 -10.54
N CYS A 13 0.16 10.20 -9.87
CA CYS A 13 1.41 9.68 -9.37
C CYS A 13 2.31 9.16 -10.50
N VAL A 14 1.77 8.50 -11.50
CA VAL A 14 2.53 8.03 -12.66
C VAL A 14 3.11 9.21 -13.43
N ASP A 15 2.33 10.26 -13.65
CA ASP A 15 2.80 11.50 -14.29
C ASP A 15 3.92 12.17 -13.48
N ASP A 16 3.79 12.22 -12.15
CA ASP A 16 4.79 12.82 -11.25
C ASP A 16 6.09 12.01 -11.21
N VAL A 17 6.01 10.67 -11.18
CA VAL A 17 7.16 9.78 -11.04
C VAL A 17 7.87 9.56 -12.38
N PHE A 18 7.13 9.26 -13.44
CA PHE A 18 7.74 8.91 -14.72
C PHE A 18 7.91 10.11 -15.66
N GLY A 19 7.12 11.17 -15.45
CA GLY A 19 7.14 12.34 -16.32
C GLY A 19 6.54 12.06 -17.71
N LYS A 20 6.71 13.04 -18.60
CA LYS A 20 6.21 12.97 -20.00
C LYS A 20 7.33 13.15 -21.04
N SER A 21 8.57 12.77 -20.69
CA SER A 21 9.68 12.85 -21.63
C SER A 21 9.51 11.85 -22.76
N GLY A 22 9.74 12.30 -24.00
CA GLY A 22 9.82 11.42 -25.16
C GLY A 22 11.20 10.74 -25.34
N GLU A 23 12.14 11.02 -24.45
CA GLU A 23 13.51 10.48 -24.53
C GLU A 23 13.69 9.28 -23.61
N TRP A 24 14.56 8.35 -24.02
CA TRP A 24 14.93 7.21 -23.20
C TRP A 24 15.72 7.65 -21.95
N THR A 25 15.26 7.21 -20.78
CA THR A 25 15.92 7.49 -19.50
C THR A 25 16.16 6.19 -18.74
N THR A 26 17.33 6.07 -18.11
CA THR A 26 17.61 4.94 -17.19
C THR A 26 16.95 5.21 -15.85
N ARG A 27 16.19 4.24 -15.33
CA ARG A 27 15.45 4.37 -14.08
C ARG A 27 15.59 3.13 -13.20
N LEU A 28 15.46 3.34 -11.88
CA LEU A 28 15.37 2.26 -10.90
C LEU A 28 13.90 1.89 -10.71
N ILE A 29 13.37 1.09 -11.62
CA ILE A 29 11.93 0.77 -11.71
C ILE A 29 11.31 0.31 -10.37
N ARG A 30 12.07 -0.42 -9.55
CA ARG A 30 11.58 -0.88 -8.25
C ARG A 30 11.33 0.29 -7.29
N GLU A 31 12.19 1.30 -7.30
CA GLU A 31 12.04 2.49 -6.43
C GLU A 31 10.90 3.37 -6.93
N ASP A 32 10.79 3.53 -8.24
CA ASP A 32 9.70 4.27 -8.87
C ASP A 32 8.34 3.63 -8.57
N LEU A 33 8.24 2.30 -8.73
CA LEU A 33 7.02 1.57 -8.39
C LEU A 33 6.72 1.57 -6.90
N LEU A 34 7.75 1.53 -6.06
CA LEU A 34 7.56 1.64 -4.60
C LEU A 34 6.92 2.98 -4.23
N GLU A 35 7.33 4.08 -4.89
CA GLU A 35 6.71 5.39 -4.69
C GLU A 35 5.24 5.40 -5.14
N VAL A 36 4.97 4.87 -6.35
CA VAL A 36 3.61 4.78 -6.89
C VAL A 36 2.71 3.95 -5.97
N VAL A 37 3.13 2.75 -5.62
CA VAL A 37 2.34 1.85 -4.77
C VAL A 37 2.14 2.43 -3.37
N ALA A 38 3.16 3.04 -2.77
CA ALA A 38 3.04 3.67 -1.46
C ALA A 38 2.01 4.80 -1.48
N ARG A 39 2.03 5.67 -2.50
CA ARG A 39 1.13 6.80 -2.63
C ARG A 39 -0.31 6.36 -2.92
N VAL A 40 -0.50 5.47 -3.89
CA VAL A 40 -1.82 4.95 -4.26
C VAL A 40 -2.46 4.14 -3.12
N SER A 41 -1.69 3.30 -2.43
CA SER A 41 -2.18 2.58 -1.24
C SER A 41 -2.54 3.54 -0.12
N SER A 42 -1.74 4.58 0.10
CA SER A 42 -2.00 5.60 1.13
C SER A 42 -3.27 6.41 0.84
N ARG A 43 -3.68 6.56 -0.43
CA ARG A 43 -4.96 7.17 -0.80
C ARG A 43 -6.14 6.41 -0.20
N VAL A 44 -6.09 5.08 -0.22
CA VAL A 44 -7.11 4.23 0.40
C VAL A 44 -6.97 4.18 1.92
N PHE A 45 -5.74 4.24 2.43
CA PHE A 45 -5.49 4.07 3.86
C PHE A 45 -5.83 5.34 4.66
N LEU A 46 -5.39 6.48 4.19
CA LEU A 46 -5.43 7.74 4.94
C LEU A 46 -6.23 8.86 4.24
N GLY A 47 -6.68 8.61 3.01
CA GLY A 47 -7.40 9.60 2.22
C GLY A 47 -6.49 10.59 1.48
N ALA A 48 -7.11 11.57 0.81
CA ALA A 48 -6.46 12.50 -0.11
C ALA A 48 -5.40 13.39 0.55
N GLU A 49 -5.65 13.84 1.78
CA GLU A 49 -4.77 14.82 2.44
C GLU A 49 -3.42 14.24 2.85
N LEU A 50 -3.42 12.99 3.31
CA LEU A 50 -2.21 12.35 3.85
C LEU A 50 -1.47 11.48 2.84
N CYS A 51 -2.11 11.03 1.75
CA CYS A 51 -1.49 10.13 0.78
C CYS A 51 -0.25 10.72 0.09
N ARG A 52 -0.17 12.05 -0.03
CA ARG A 52 0.96 12.78 -0.64
C ARG A 52 1.95 13.34 0.38
N ASN A 53 1.73 13.09 1.66
CA ASN A 53 2.63 13.59 2.71
C ASN A 53 3.98 12.85 2.64
N ARG A 54 5.04 13.57 2.32
CA ARG A 54 6.39 12.99 2.15
C ARG A 54 6.88 12.23 3.38
N ARG A 55 6.59 12.74 4.58
CA ARG A 55 7.01 12.08 5.81
C ARG A 55 6.25 10.77 6.05
N TRP A 56 4.96 10.76 5.74
CA TRP A 56 4.18 9.53 5.77
C TRP A 56 4.70 8.50 4.77
N LEU A 57 4.93 8.90 3.52
CA LEU A 57 5.44 8.00 2.47
C LEU A 57 6.81 7.42 2.83
N GLU A 58 7.69 8.21 3.45
CA GLU A 58 8.97 7.72 3.96
C GLU A 58 8.77 6.64 5.03
N ILE A 59 7.89 6.88 6.01
CA ILE A 59 7.53 5.91 7.04
C ILE A 59 6.95 4.64 6.39
N ALA A 60 6.00 4.79 5.48
CA ALA A 60 5.33 3.70 4.80
C ALA A 60 6.30 2.77 4.06
N LYS A 61 7.33 3.31 3.42
CA LYS A 61 8.35 2.55 2.70
C LYS A 61 9.38 1.90 3.62
N THR A 62 9.77 2.55 4.71
CA THR A 62 10.88 2.09 5.56
C THR A 62 10.45 1.21 6.74
N PHE A 63 9.24 1.40 7.27
CA PHE A 63 8.72 0.70 8.43
C PHE A 63 8.76 -0.83 8.28
N THR A 64 8.37 -1.32 7.12
CA THR A 64 8.37 -2.76 6.80
C THR A 64 9.78 -3.33 6.83
N VAL A 65 10.73 -2.67 6.18
CA VAL A 65 12.13 -3.11 6.11
C VAL A 65 12.73 -3.15 7.52
N ASP A 66 12.56 -2.08 8.30
CA ASP A 66 13.05 -2.03 9.68
C ASP A 66 12.41 -3.10 10.57
N THR A 67 11.11 -3.39 10.36
CA THR A 67 10.38 -4.42 11.13
C THR A 67 10.91 -5.82 10.83
N PHE A 68 11.05 -6.18 9.55
CA PHE A 68 11.58 -7.49 9.18
C PHE A 68 13.05 -7.65 9.56
N THR A 69 13.88 -6.61 9.37
CA THR A 69 15.28 -6.65 9.77
C THR A 69 15.43 -6.82 11.27
N LEU A 70 14.68 -6.05 12.06
CA LEU A 70 14.68 -6.20 13.51
C LEU A 70 14.23 -7.60 13.93
N SER A 71 13.14 -8.10 13.34
CA SER A 71 12.61 -9.44 13.64
C SER A 71 13.64 -10.53 13.33
N PHE A 72 14.35 -10.42 12.22
CA PHE A 72 15.44 -11.34 11.87
C PHE A 72 16.58 -11.28 12.88
N LEU A 73 17.09 -10.10 13.20
CA LEU A 73 18.16 -9.92 14.18
C LEU A 73 17.78 -10.41 15.57
N MET A 74 16.52 -10.19 15.98
CA MET A 74 15.99 -10.69 17.25
C MET A 74 15.90 -12.21 17.30
N ARG A 75 15.65 -12.89 16.18
CA ARG A 75 15.67 -14.36 16.09
C ARG A 75 17.08 -14.93 16.24
N MET A 76 18.08 -14.22 15.72
CA MET A 76 19.50 -14.64 15.85
C MET A 76 20.02 -14.44 17.28
N ALA A 77 19.43 -13.55 18.06
CA ALA A 77 19.86 -13.29 19.43
C ALA A 77 19.35 -14.37 20.40
N PRO A 78 20.21 -14.86 21.34
CA PRO A 78 19.78 -15.72 22.44
C PRO A 78 18.61 -15.09 23.22
N ALA A 79 17.64 -15.91 23.64
CA ALA A 79 16.41 -15.44 24.27
C ALA A 79 16.67 -14.49 25.46
N VAL A 80 17.66 -14.80 26.29
CA VAL A 80 18.02 -13.99 27.46
C VAL A 80 18.55 -12.61 27.08
N LEU A 81 19.22 -12.47 25.94
CA LEU A 81 19.82 -11.21 25.48
C LEU A 81 18.85 -10.36 24.64
N ARG A 82 17.72 -10.88 24.19
CA ARG A 82 16.75 -10.16 23.34
C ARG A 82 16.33 -8.79 23.86
N PRO A 83 16.01 -8.60 25.17
CA PRO A 83 15.66 -7.28 25.69
C PRO A 83 16.77 -6.25 25.51
N PHE A 84 18.01 -6.64 25.75
CA PHE A 84 19.18 -5.77 25.55
C PHE A 84 19.45 -5.51 24.09
N THR A 85 19.41 -6.55 23.26
CA THR A 85 19.55 -6.44 21.81
C THR A 85 18.53 -5.46 21.23
N TYR A 86 17.26 -5.56 21.66
CA TYR A 86 16.21 -4.63 21.25
C TYR A 86 16.54 -3.17 21.59
N LEU A 87 17.10 -2.91 22.76
CA LEU A 87 17.43 -1.54 23.21
C LEU A 87 18.60 -0.93 22.42
N VAL A 88 19.57 -1.75 22.04
CA VAL A 88 20.82 -1.30 21.40
C VAL A 88 20.69 -1.17 19.88
N LEU A 89 19.83 -1.98 19.24
CA LEU A 89 19.71 -2.00 17.79
C LEU A 89 19.14 -0.69 17.24
N PRO A 90 19.79 -0.08 16.21
CA PRO A 90 19.30 1.15 15.58
C PRO A 90 17.92 0.98 14.93
N HIS A 91 17.60 -0.20 14.43
CA HIS A 91 16.29 -0.53 13.85
C HIS A 91 15.16 -0.35 14.86
N SER A 92 15.34 -0.75 16.10
CA SER A 92 14.32 -0.55 17.16
C SER A 92 14.09 0.94 17.46
N ALA A 93 15.14 1.74 17.46
CA ALA A 93 15.02 3.19 17.63
C ALA A 93 14.29 3.84 16.46
N ARG A 94 14.61 3.42 15.21
CA ARG A 94 13.91 3.89 13.99
C ARG A 94 12.43 3.51 14.01
N LEU A 95 12.09 2.26 14.38
CA LEU A 95 10.69 1.83 14.49
C LEU A 95 9.91 2.64 15.52
N ARG A 96 10.47 2.84 16.72
CA ARG A 96 9.82 3.70 17.74
C ARG A 96 9.62 5.13 17.24
N LYS A 97 10.59 5.67 16.48
CA LYS A 97 10.46 6.99 15.85
C LYS A 97 9.37 6.98 14.80
N SER A 98 9.34 5.99 13.90
CA SER A 98 8.32 5.86 12.85
C SER A 98 6.90 5.78 13.43
N VAL A 99 6.69 4.99 14.49
CA VAL A 99 5.39 4.92 15.19
C VAL A 99 5.00 6.27 15.80
N ARG A 100 5.93 6.97 16.45
CA ARG A 100 5.65 8.31 17.02
C ARG A 100 5.34 9.34 15.94
N ASP A 101 6.09 9.34 14.84
CA ASP A 101 5.90 10.28 13.75
C ASP A 101 4.59 9.97 13.00
N ALA A 102 4.28 8.69 12.75
CA ALA A 102 2.99 8.26 12.21
C ALA A 102 1.82 8.73 13.09
N ARG A 103 1.94 8.58 14.42
CA ARG A 103 0.92 9.04 15.35
C ARG A 103 0.70 10.54 15.27
N LYS A 104 1.77 11.33 15.17
CA LYS A 104 1.67 12.79 15.00
C LYS A 104 1.00 13.21 13.70
N LEU A 105 1.14 12.42 12.63
CA LEU A 105 0.53 12.71 11.33
C LEU A 105 -0.94 12.26 11.28
N ILE A 106 -1.24 11.08 11.80
CA ILE A 106 -2.56 10.45 11.66
C ILE A 106 -3.56 10.99 12.69
N MET A 107 -3.14 11.17 13.95
CA MET A 107 -4.06 11.51 15.02
C MET A 107 -4.80 12.83 14.86
N PRO A 108 -4.20 13.92 14.33
CA PRO A 108 -4.95 15.15 14.06
C PRO A 108 -6.11 14.93 13.09
N GLU A 109 -5.89 14.17 12.01
CA GLU A 109 -6.95 13.84 11.05
C GLU A 109 -8.05 12.97 11.69
N VAL A 110 -7.66 12.00 12.47
CA VAL A 110 -8.61 11.18 13.25
C VAL A 110 -9.47 12.02 14.17
N GLN A 111 -8.87 12.97 14.90
CA GLN A 111 -9.58 13.87 15.80
C GLN A 111 -10.51 14.80 15.02
N ARG A 112 -10.07 15.35 13.90
CA ARG A 112 -10.90 16.19 13.01
C ARG A 112 -12.15 15.43 12.55
N ARG A 113 -11.97 14.19 12.06
CA ARG A 113 -13.09 13.35 11.62
C ARG A 113 -14.03 12.99 12.75
N LYS A 114 -13.50 12.67 13.93
CA LYS A 114 -14.30 12.40 15.10
C LYS A 114 -15.18 13.60 15.46
N ALA A 115 -14.62 14.81 15.49
CA ALA A 115 -15.38 16.01 15.75
C ALA A 115 -16.53 16.23 14.74
N VAL A 116 -16.29 15.96 13.45
CA VAL A 116 -17.33 16.04 12.42
C VAL A 116 -18.46 15.03 12.66
N VAL A 117 -18.09 13.79 13.00
CA VAL A 117 -19.07 12.74 13.30
C VAL A 117 -19.88 13.07 14.56
N ASP A 118 -19.23 13.57 15.61
CA ASP A 118 -19.89 13.91 16.86
C ASP A 118 -20.83 15.14 16.67
N ALA A 119 -20.41 16.12 15.88
CA ALA A 119 -21.26 17.28 15.53
C ALA A 119 -22.51 16.87 14.73
N ALA A 120 -22.35 16.00 13.72
CA ALA A 120 -23.50 15.50 12.96
C ALA A 120 -24.47 14.73 13.83
N ARG A 121 -23.98 13.89 14.76
CA ARG A 121 -24.82 13.15 15.71
C ARG A 121 -25.58 14.11 16.67
N ALA A 122 -24.91 15.15 17.16
CA ALA A 122 -25.52 16.14 18.03
C ALA A 122 -26.63 16.94 17.30
N ALA A 123 -26.48 17.15 15.98
CA ALA A 123 -27.48 17.78 15.13
C ALA A 123 -28.62 16.83 14.71
N GLY A 124 -28.55 15.55 15.08
CA GLY A 124 -29.52 14.53 14.62
C GLY A 124 -29.35 14.13 13.14
N GLU A 125 -28.21 14.49 12.54
CA GLU A 125 -27.88 14.20 11.15
C GLU A 125 -27.10 12.89 11.02
N LYS A 126 -27.17 12.28 9.82
CA LYS A 126 -26.37 11.10 9.52
C LYS A 126 -24.92 11.50 9.29
N PRO A 127 -23.96 10.92 10.06
CA PRO A 127 -22.55 11.24 9.86
C PRO A 127 -22.07 10.95 8.43
N PRO A 128 -21.18 11.79 7.87
CA PRO A 128 -20.61 11.56 6.56
C PRO A 128 -19.80 10.28 6.55
N LYS A 129 -20.01 9.44 5.54
CA LYS A 129 -19.20 8.21 5.34
C LYS A 129 -17.98 8.55 4.50
N VAL A 130 -16.81 8.28 5.04
CA VAL A 130 -15.55 8.38 4.31
C VAL A 130 -15.11 6.99 3.89
N ALA A 131 -14.87 6.79 2.59
CA ALA A 131 -14.53 5.49 2.03
C ALA A 131 -13.01 5.24 2.07
N ASP A 132 -12.45 5.22 3.26
CA ASP A 132 -11.05 4.85 3.50
C ASP A 132 -10.90 3.96 4.75
N THR A 133 -9.69 3.45 4.99
CA THR A 133 -9.50 2.50 6.09
C THR A 133 -9.64 3.13 7.47
N ILE A 134 -9.45 4.43 7.64
CA ILE A 134 -9.75 5.11 8.91
C ILE A 134 -11.24 5.01 9.19
N GLY A 135 -12.09 5.36 8.21
CA GLY A 135 -13.54 5.27 8.33
C GLY A 135 -14.00 3.83 8.58
N TRP A 136 -13.49 2.87 7.84
CA TRP A 136 -13.85 1.45 8.01
C TRP A 136 -13.41 0.89 9.37
N MET A 137 -12.24 1.25 9.87
CA MET A 137 -11.79 0.85 11.21
C MET A 137 -12.71 1.39 12.30
N TYR A 138 -13.18 2.64 12.17
CA TYR A 138 -14.17 3.20 13.08
C TYR A 138 -15.49 2.41 13.06
N ASP A 139 -15.99 2.11 11.87
CA ASP A 139 -17.24 1.37 11.71
C ASP A 139 -17.15 -0.04 12.30
N ILE A 140 -16.02 -0.74 12.09
CA ILE A 140 -15.78 -2.09 12.59
C ILE A 140 -15.55 -2.10 14.11
N ALA A 141 -14.90 -1.08 14.65
CA ALA A 141 -14.60 -0.98 16.08
C ALA A 141 -15.86 -0.89 16.94
N LYS A 142 -16.96 -0.32 16.43
CA LYS A 142 -18.24 -0.19 17.16
C LYS A 142 -18.08 0.39 18.57
N GLY A 143 -17.22 1.40 18.70
CA GLY A 143 -16.92 2.05 19.99
C GLY A 143 -15.89 1.34 20.87
N ARG A 144 -15.33 0.20 20.44
CA ARG A 144 -14.21 -0.44 21.15
C ARG A 144 -12.94 0.36 20.96
N ASP A 145 -12.11 0.41 22.01
CA ASP A 145 -10.79 1.02 21.94
C ASP A 145 -9.87 0.21 21.00
N HIS A 146 -9.15 0.90 20.13
CA HIS A 146 -8.21 0.29 19.17
C HIS A 146 -7.14 1.29 18.76
N ASP A 147 -5.93 0.81 18.52
CA ASP A 147 -4.82 1.64 18.01
C ASP A 147 -4.91 1.76 16.49
N LEU A 148 -5.56 2.82 16.02
CA LEU A 148 -5.67 3.16 14.59
C LEU A 148 -4.30 3.29 13.90
N VAL A 149 -3.31 3.83 14.60
CA VAL A 149 -1.96 4.02 14.02
C VAL A 149 -1.28 2.68 13.80
N ALA A 150 -1.36 1.77 14.77
CA ALA A 150 -0.85 0.41 14.62
C ALA A 150 -1.57 -0.32 13.47
N GLY A 151 -2.89 -0.15 13.35
CA GLY A 151 -3.66 -0.70 12.23
C GLY A 151 -3.19 -0.17 10.87
N GLN A 152 -3.00 1.13 10.73
CA GLN A 152 -2.50 1.74 9.48
C GLN A 152 -1.09 1.27 9.13
N LEU A 153 -0.18 1.20 10.08
CA LEU A 153 1.17 0.67 9.87
C LEU A 153 1.16 -0.82 9.49
N SER A 154 0.25 -1.61 10.06
CA SER A 154 0.09 -3.03 9.70
C SER A 154 -0.41 -3.21 8.27
N LEU A 155 -1.39 -2.41 7.83
CA LEU A 155 -1.86 -2.41 6.45
C LEU A 155 -0.76 -1.99 5.48
N THR A 156 -0.02 -0.94 5.82
CA THR A 156 1.12 -0.46 5.05
C THR A 156 2.18 -1.55 4.89
N MET A 157 2.51 -2.26 5.97
CA MET A 157 3.46 -3.37 5.96
C MET A 157 3.02 -4.51 5.04
N ALA A 158 1.74 -4.83 5.02
CA ALA A 158 1.21 -5.92 4.21
C ALA A 158 1.12 -5.55 2.72
N ALA A 159 0.73 -4.31 2.39
CA ALA A 159 0.34 -3.96 1.04
C ALA A 159 1.48 -3.43 0.16
N ILE A 160 2.36 -2.57 0.69
CA ILE A 160 3.24 -1.78 -0.17
C ILE A 160 4.32 -2.64 -0.84
N HIS A 161 5.13 -3.33 -0.08
CA HIS A 161 6.25 -4.09 -0.66
C HIS A 161 5.81 -5.30 -1.48
N THR A 162 4.75 -5.98 -1.07
CA THR A 162 4.22 -7.13 -1.81
C THR A 162 3.65 -6.71 -3.16
N THR A 163 2.86 -5.64 -3.20
CA THR A 163 2.32 -5.11 -4.45
C THR A 163 3.42 -4.56 -5.35
N THR A 164 4.40 -3.83 -4.79
CA THR A 164 5.56 -3.36 -5.54
C THR A 164 6.32 -4.49 -6.21
N GLU A 165 6.61 -5.56 -5.48
CA GLU A 165 7.35 -6.70 -6.03
C GLU A 165 6.55 -7.41 -7.13
N SER A 166 5.23 -7.61 -6.91
CA SER A 166 4.36 -8.18 -7.96
C SER A 166 4.33 -7.32 -9.22
N ALA A 167 4.23 -6.00 -9.07
CA ALA A 167 4.24 -5.08 -10.20
C ALA A 167 5.59 -5.05 -10.93
N CYS A 168 6.71 -5.09 -10.19
CA CYS A 168 8.05 -5.20 -10.79
C CYS A 168 8.18 -6.46 -11.63
N ARG A 169 7.76 -7.60 -11.10
CA ARG A 169 7.83 -8.89 -11.82
C ARG A 169 6.99 -8.86 -13.08
N ALA A 170 5.75 -8.43 -12.96
CA ALA A 170 4.87 -8.29 -14.12
C ALA A 170 5.46 -7.38 -15.22
N LEU A 171 6.09 -6.26 -14.84
CA LEU A 171 6.76 -5.39 -15.82
C LEU A 171 7.99 -6.04 -16.47
N LEU A 172 8.79 -6.79 -15.70
CA LEU A 172 9.93 -7.52 -16.26
C LEU A 172 9.47 -8.59 -17.24
N ASP A 173 8.40 -9.34 -16.90
CA ASP A 173 7.81 -10.34 -17.79
C ASP A 173 7.27 -9.69 -19.07
N LEU A 174 6.66 -8.50 -18.99
CA LEU A 174 6.22 -7.75 -20.19
C LEU A 174 7.38 -7.26 -21.06
N CYS A 175 8.54 -6.96 -20.47
CA CYS A 175 9.74 -6.63 -21.24
C CYS A 175 10.31 -7.87 -21.96
N GLU A 176 10.15 -9.05 -21.38
CA GLU A 176 10.59 -10.32 -21.98
C GLU A 176 9.63 -10.81 -23.08
N TYR A 177 8.33 -10.52 -22.92
CA TYR A 177 7.26 -10.97 -23.83
C TYR A 177 6.47 -9.77 -24.40
N PRO A 178 7.07 -8.99 -25.33
CA PRO A 178 6.45 -7.75 -25.84
C PRO A 178 5.15 -7.98 -26.61
N GLU A 179 4.95 -9.17 -27.19
CA GLU A 179 3.70 -9.56 -27.86
C GLU A 179 2.52 -9.62 -26.87
N VAL A 180 2.75 -10.06 -25.66
CA VAL A 180 1.73 -10.08 -24.59
C VAL A 180 1.34 -8.64 -24.20
N MET A 181 2.32 -7.75 -24.14
CA MET A 181 2.07 -6.34 -23.82
C MET A 181 1.09 -5.70 -24.81
N GLN A 182 1.21 -6.00 -26.11
CA GLN A 182 0.31 -5.44 -27.12
C GLN A 182 -1.13 -5.98 -26.94
N GLN A 183 -1.28 -7.28 -26.69
CA GLN A 183 -2.58 -7.90 -26.46
C GLN A 183 -3.26 -7.34 -25.19
N LEU A 184 -2.51 -7.10 -24.10
CA LEU A 184 -3.03 -6.49 -22.88
C LEU A 184 -3.48 -5.04 -23.10
N ARG A 185 -2.73 -4.27 -23.91
CA ARG A 185 -3.13 -2.91 -24.28
C ARG A 185 -4.45 -2.90 -25.04
N GLU A 186 -4.61 -3.81 -25.99
CA GLU A 186 -5.84 -3.94 -26.77
C GLU A 186 -7.02 -4.29 -25.89
N GLU A 187 -6.87 -5.25 -24.94
CA GLU A 187 -7.90 -5.57 -23.96
C GLU A 187 -8.27 -4.35 -23.11
N ILE A 188 -7.28 -3.62 -22.58
CA ILE A 188 -7.53 -2.44 -21.73
C ILE A 188 -8.28 -1.37 -22.55
N ILE A 189 -7.83 -1.05 -23.76
CA ILE A 189 -8.44 -0.02 -24.60
C ILE A 189 -9.89 -0.40 -24.93
N ASP A 190 -10.14 -1.65 -25.29
CA ASP A 190 -11.48 -2.12 -25.61
C ASP A 190 -12.42 -2.11 -24.41
N VAL A 191 -11.99 -2.69 -23.29
CA VAL A 191 -12.86 -2.86 -22.12
C VAL A 191 -13.06 -1.53 -21.38
N VAL A 192 -11.99 -0.78 -21.12
CA VAL A 192 -12.06 0.50 -20.40
C VAL A 192 -12.64 1.59 -21.31
N GLY A 193 -12.37 1.56 -22.60
CA GLY A 193 -12.96 2.50 -23.58
C GLY A 193 -14.48 2.41 -23.64
N ARG A 194 -15.04 1.21 -23.45
CA ARG A 194 -16.51 1.00 -23.47
C ARG A 194 -17.19 1.31 -22.14
N GLU A 195 -16.54 1.03 -21.01
CA GLU A 195 -17.20 1.01 -19.71
C GLU A 195 -16.64 2.00 -18.69
N GLY A 196 -15.52 2.64 -19.02
CA GLY A 196 -14.78 3.49 -18.09
C GLY A 196 -14.10 2.68 -16.96
N TRP A 197 -13.48 3.40 -16.05
CA TRP A 197 -12.84 2.82 -14.87
C TRP A 197 -13.88 2.54 -13.77
N ALA A 198 -14.31 1.30 -13.65
CA ALA A 198 -15.18 0.85 -12.57
C ALA A 198 -14.68 -0.47 -11.98
N LYS A 199 -15.11 -0.79 -10.77
CA LYS A 199 -14.77 -2.08 -10.14
C LYS A 199 -15.21 -3.27 -11.01
N THR A 200 -16.38 -3.18 -11.63
CA THR A 200 -16.91 -4.22 -12.53
C THR A 200 -16.11 -4.35 -13.80
N THR A 201 -15.55 -3.25 -14.32
CA THR A 201 -14.72 -3.23 -15.52
C THR A 201 -13.42 -4.02 -15.30
N LEU A 202 -12.79 -3.90 -14.13
CA LEU A 202 -11.57 -4.64 -13.81
C LEU A 202 -11.77 -6.16 -13.87
N TYR A 203 -12.94 -6.68 -13.51
CA TYR A 203 -13.26 -8.12 -13.63
C TYR A 203 -13.39 -8.61 -15.08
N LYS A 204 -13.48 -7.71 -16.05
CA LYS A 204 -13.58 -8.03 -17.47
C LYS A 204 -12.21 -8.11 -18.17
N LEU A 205 -11.17 -7.62 -17.53
CA LEU A 205 -9.79 -7.73 -18.00
C LEU A 205 -9.27 -9.16 -17.76
N LYS A 206 -9.72 -10.11 -18.57
CA LYS A 206 -9.45 -11.54 -18.38
C LYS A 206 -8.02 -11.94 -18.74
N LEU A 207 -7.49 -11.35 -19.79
CA LEU A 207 -6.12 -11.59 -20.21
C LEU A 207 -5.15 -11.01 -19.18
N MET A 208 -5.42 -9.79 -18.66
CA MET A 208 -4.65 -9.18 -17.59
C MET A 208 -4.66 -10.05 -16.32
N ASP A 209 -5.82 -10.56 -15.90
CA ASP A 209 -5.95 -11.45 -14.75
C ASP A 209 -5.14 -12.73 -14.93
N SER A 210 -5.20 -13.33 -16.13
CA SER A 210 -4.46 -14.54 -16.48
C SER A 210 -2.95 -14.28 -16.49
N PHE A 211 -2.53 -13.18 -17.10
CA PHE A 211 -1.12 -12.77 -17.15
C PHE A 211 -0.55 -12.56 -15.75
N LEU A 212 -1.23 -11.81 -14.88
CA LEU A 212 -0.77 -11.56 -13.52
C LEU A 212 -0.68 -12.86 -12.69
N LYS A 213 -1.61 -13.79 -12.86
CA LYS A 213 -1.58 -15.11 -12.22
C LYS A 213 -0.40 -15.95 -12.70
N GLU A 214 -0.10 -15.91 -13.98
CA GLU A 214 1.01 -16.66 -14.57
C GLU A 214 2.36 -16.07 -14.14
N SER A 215 2.52 -14.74 -14.16
CA SER A 215 3.69 -14.07 -13.62
C SER A 215 3.95 -14.45 -12.16
N GLN A 216 2.91 -14.46 -11.32
CA GLN A 216 3.02 -14.89 -9.92
C GLN A 216 3.30 -16.38 -9.75
N ARG A 217 2.86 -17.23 -10.68
CA ARG A 217 3.16 -18.66 -10.66
C ARG A 217 4.64 -18.94 -10.92
N PHE A 218 5.25 -18.22 -11.86
CA PHE A 218 6.68 -18.36 -12.18
C PHE A 218 7.57 -17.75 -11.10
N THR A 219 7.20 -16.59 -10.59
CA THR A 219 7.95 -15.83 -9.58
C THR A 219 7.10 -15.51 -8.36
N PRO A 220 6.81 -16.51 -7.51
CA PRO A 220 5.99 -16.29 -6.34
C PRO A 220 6.69 -15.38 -5.33
N LEU A 221 5.95 -14.47 -4.71
CA LEU A 221 6.44 -13.54 -3.68
C LEU A 221 7.03 -14.24 -2.46
N ALA A 222 6.47 -15.38 -2.10
CA ALA A 222 6.93 -16.21 -1.00
C ALA A 222 6.79 -17.69 -1.36
N ILE A 223 7.85 -18.44 -1.18
CA ILE A 223 7.81 -19.89 -1.25
C ILE A 223 7.71 -20.42 0.17
N SER A 224 6.50 -20.76 0.61
CA SER A 224 6.33 -21.53 1.84
C SER A 224 6.55 -23.00 1.51
N LYS A 225 7.73 -23.49 1.83
CA LYS A 225 7.92 -24.93 1.86
C LYS A 225 7.20 -25.47 3.09
N TRP A 226 6.09 -26.11 2.90
CA TRP A 226 5.53 -27.01 3.90
C TRP A 226 6.52 -28.15 4.08
N ILE A 227 7.42 -28.00 5.03
CA ILE A 227 8.16 -29.16 5.54
C ILE A 227 7.13 -29.87 6.41
N GLY A 228 6.51 -30.89 5.84
CA GLY A 228 5.76 -31.86 6.64
C GLY A 228 6.74 -32.41 7.66
N LEU A 229 6.60 -31.97 8.90
CA LEU A 229 7.20 -32.70 10.01
C LEU A 229 6.43 -34.02 10.14
N PRO A 230 7.13 -35.13 10.28
CA PRO A 230 6.52 -36.45 10.49
C PRO A 230 5.67 -36.49 11.75
#